data_c647ad7c8c7668b8893857cec8c990e4
#
_entry.id   c647ad7c8c7668b8893857cec8c990e4
#
_cell.length_a   1.000
_cell.length_b   1.000
_cell.length_c   1.000
_cell.angle_alpha   90.00
_cell.angle_beta   90.00
_cell.angle_gamma   90.00
#
_symmetry.space_group_name_H-M   'P 1'
#
loop_
_entity.id
_entity.type
_entity.pdbx_description
1 polymer ?
#
loop_
_entity_poly.entity_id
_entity_poly.type
_entity_poly.pdbx_seq_one_letter_code
_entity_poly.pdbx_strand_id
1 'polypeptide(L)'
;MGSRLGLIAGAGELSRAVLAEAKKSGLFCAVAGLRGAAPAGLEREADAFAWFGPADLDELAAFFRGHGIREAVMFGKIEHRLIFGEALGNGAIRALAAALPDHSPSTLLRALIEYLGAAGIAVRDPSRFLEPYGCPEGVLVPAAAPEAVETETAFGWPLVRTLADLDIGQTLVVKDRAVVAVEGMEGTDETVRRAAALAGPGVVVLKAARTRQDPRVDLPMVGLETVRTLVEARAAALVVEAGRVPFFQREEARAAAAAGGVALIGRR
;
A
#
# COMPACT_ATOMS: atom_id res chain seq x y z
N MET A 1 -20.63 -20.30 -16.04
CA MET A 1 -19.29 -19.74 -16.22
C MET A 1 -18.85 -19.20 -14.87
N GLY A 2 -17.71 -19.66 -14.34
CA GLY A 2 -17.19 -19.18 -13.04
C GLY A 2 -16.93 -17.69 -13.07
N SER A 3 -17.02 -17.02 -11.92
CA SER A 3 -16.69 -15.60 -11.77
C SER A 3 -15.20 -15.37 -12.11
N ARG A 4 -14.91 -14.26 -12.78
CA ARG A 4 -13.57 -13.92 -13.29
C ARG A 4 -13.10 -12.60 -12.71
N LEU A 5 -11.80 -12.51 -12.40
CA LEU A 5 -11.19 -11.32 -11.83
C LEU A 5 -9.88 -11.00 -12.56
N GLY A 6 -9.70 -9.74 -12.91
CA GLY A 6 -8.42 -9.18 -13.31
C GLY A 6 -7.63 -8.71 -12.08
N LEU A 7 -6.34 -8.93 -12.08
CA LEU A 7 -5.42 -8.34 -11.10
C LEU A 7 -4.33 -7.56 -11.82
N ILE A 8 -4.23 -6.26 -11.57
CA ILE A 8 -3.09 -5.45 -11.99
C ILE A 8 -2.09 -5.47 -10.84
N ALA A 9 -0.95 -6.12 -11.06
CA ALA A 9 0.03 -6.40 -10.03
C ALA A 9 1.23 -5.44 -10.12
N GLY A 10 1.41 -4.60 -9.10
CA GLY A 10 2.60 -3.79 -8.86
C GLY A 10 3.61 -4.47 -7.93
N ALA A 11 4.52 -3.68 -7.35
CA ALA A 11 5.58 -4.17 -6.48
C ALA A 11 5.05 -4.70 -5.14
N GLY A 12 5.77 -5.68 -4.59
CA GLY A 12 5.52 -6.26 -3.28
C GLY A 12 4.62 -7.51 -3.29
N GLU A 13 4.72 -8.31 -2.23
CA GLU A 13 4.03 -9.59 -2.06
C GLU A 13 2.50 -9.48 -1.92
N LEU A 14 1.98 -8.26 -1.84
CA LEU A 14 0.57 -7.99 -1.68
C LEU A 14 -0.27 -8.52 -2.85
N SER A 15 0.22 -8.35 -4.06
CA SER A 15 -0.44 -8.87 -5.27
C SER A 15 -0.62 -10.39 -5.19
N ARG A 16 0.39 -11.10 -4.64
CA ARG A 16 0.31 -12.55 -4.43
C ARG A 16 -0.72 -12.92 -3.37
N ALA A 17 -0.77 -12.17 -2.25
CA ALA A 17 -1.75 -12.41 -1.20
C ALA A 17 -3.18 -12.25 -1.72
N VAL A 18 -3.45 -11.18 -2.49
CA VAL A 18 -4.77 -10.94 -3.10
C VAL A 18 -5.11 -12.02 -4.14
N LEU A 19 -4.14 -12.42 -4.97
CA LEU A 19 -4.34 -13.52 -5.93
C LEU A 19 -4.73 -14.82 -5.20
N ALA A 20 -4.03 -15.14 -4.10
CA ALA A 20 -4.32 -16.33 -3.31
C ALA A 20 -5.74 -16.29 -2.71
N GLU A 21 -6.17 -15.16 -2.14
CA GLU A 21 -7.53 -15.00 -1.59
C GLU A 21 -8.61 -15.06 -2.68
N ALA A 22 -8.35 -14.46 -3.84
CA ALA A 22 -9.25 -14.54 -4.98
C ALA A 22 -9.41 -16.00 -5.47
N LYS A 23 -8.32 -16.76 -5.56
CA LYS A 23 -8.36 -18.17 -5.95
C LYS A 23 -9.02 -19.06 -4.91
N LYS A 24 -8.81 -18.82 -3.62
CA LYS A 24 -9.57 -19.51 -2.53
C LYS A 24 -11.08 -19.29 -2.68
N SER A 25 -11.48 -18.15 -3.21
CA SER A 25 -12.90 -17.84 -3.50
C SER A 25 -13.41 -18.48 -4.80
N GLY A 26 -12.61 -19.31 -5.48
CA GLY A 26 -12.99 -20.00 -6.71
C GLY A 26 -13.02 -19.10 -7.95
N LEU A 27 -12.38 -17.94 -7.92
CA LEU A 27 -12.31 -17.02 -9.07
C LEU A 27 -11.26 -17.49 -10.07
N PHE A 28 -11.57 -17.38 -11.37
CA PHE A 28 -10.55 -17.38 -12.42
C PHE A 28 -9.81 -16.05 -12.40
N CYS A 29 -8.49 -16.08 -12.25
CA CYS A 29 -7.67 -14.89 -12.09
C CYS A 29 -6.74 -14.67 -13.30
N ALA A 30 -6.99 -13.59 -14.06
CA ALA A 30 -6.06 -13.08 -15.06
C ALA A 30 -5.20 -11.98 -14.44
N VAL A 31 -3.88 -12.14 -14.48
CA VAL A 31 -2.93 -11.21 -13.85
C VAL A 31 -2.15 -10.45 -14.90
N ALA A 32 -2.23 -9.12 -14.83
CA ALA A 32 -1.39 -8.18 -15.58
C ALA A 32 -0.24 -7.73 -14.67
N GLY A 33 0.95 -8.33 -14.82
CA GLY A 33 2.14 -7.97 -14.05
C GLY A 33 2.82 -6.73 -14.63
N LEU A 34 3.10 -5.72 -13.79
CA LEU A 34 3.88 -4.56 -14.21
C LEU A 34 5.36 -4.92 -14.29
N ARG A 35 5.98 -4.73 -15.48
CA ARG A 35 7.39 -5.03 -15.72
C ARG A 35 8.29 -4.28 -14.75
N GLY A 36 9.23 -4.99 -14.15
CA GLY A 36 10.18 -4.44 -13.19
C GLY A 36 9.60 -4.08 -11.82
N ALA A 37 8.31 -4.37 -11.58
CA ALA A 37 7.65 -4.12 -10.31
C ALA A 37 7.01 -5.38 -9.72
N ALA A 38 6.16 -6.09 -10.47
CA ALA A 38 5.44 -7.25 -9.95
C ALA A 38 6.38 -8.38 -9.51
N PRO A 39 6.03 -9.11 -8.42
CA PRO A 39 6.84 -10.22 -7.92
C PRO A 39 7.04 -11.31 -8.97
N ALA A 40 8.25 -11.86 -9.04
CA ALA A 40 8.52 -13.05 -9.84
C ALA A 40 7.71 -14.25 -9.34
N GLY A 41 7.26 -15.09 -10.25
CA GLY A 41 6.53 -16.32 -9.93
C GLY A 41 5.01 -16.19 -9.95
N LEU A 42 4.44 -14.96 -9.99
CA LEU A 42 2.99 -14.76 -10.14
C LEU A 42 2.43 -15.45 -11.39
N GLU A 43 3.23 -15.57 -12.44
CA GLU A 43 2.88 -16.27 -13.67
C GLU A 43 2.53 -17.75 -13.47
N ARG A 44 3.06 -18.37 -12.42
CA ARG A 44 2.78 -19.78 -12.08
C ARG A 44 1.53 -19.94 -11.22
N GLU A 45 1.09 -18.88 -10.58
CA GLU A 45 -0.01 -18.87 -9.64
C GLU A 45 -1.33 -18.41 -10.29
N ALA A 46 -1.23 -17.62 -11.37
CA ALA A 46 -2.36 -17.09 -12.13
C ALA A 46 -2.94 -18.13 -13.10
N ASP A 47 -4.23 -18.01 -13.42
CA ASP A 47 -4.86 -18.82 -14.46
C ASP A 47 -4.55 -18.29 -15.86
N ALA A 48 -4.28 -16.99 -16.00
CA ALA A 48 -3.72 -16.33 -17.17
C ALA A 48 -2.78 -15.21 -16.72
N PHE A 49 -1.67 -15.00 -17.41
CA PHE A 49 -0.67 -14.00 -17.04
C PHE A 49 -0.05 -13.34 -18.26
N ALA A 50 0.21 -12.03 -18.15
CA ALA A 50 1.06 -11.31 -19.10
C ALA A 50 1.78 -10.14 -18.43
N TRP A 51 2.95 -9.77 -18.97
CA TRP A 51 3.74 -8.63 -18.51
C TRP A 51 3.43 -7.37 -19.31
N PHE A 52 3.20 -6.25 -18.63
CA PHE A 52 2.92 -4.95 -19.22
C PHE A 52 3.88 -3.88 -18.70
N GLY A 53 4.25 -2.96 -19.59
CA GLY A 53 4.87 -1.69 -19.20
C GLY A 53 3.81 -0.67 -18.80
N PRO A 54 4.20 0.47 -18.21
CA PRO A 54 3.27 1.55 -17.87
C PRO A 54 2.53 2.13 -19.08
N ALA A 55 3.12 2.03 -20.27
CA ALA A 55 2.53 2.56 -21.51
C ALA A 55 1.57 1.60 -22.20
N ASP A 56 1.53 0.31 -21.82
CA ASP A 56 0.81 -0.76 -22.53
C ASP A 56 -0.67 -0.87 -22.09
N LEU A 57 -1.36 0.27 -21.92
CA LEU A 57 -2.71 0.30 -21.38
C LEU A 57 -3.74 -0.35 -22.30
N ASP A 58 -3.61 -0.14 -23.61
CA ASP A 58 -4.50 -0.73 -24.61
C ASP A 58 -4.34 -2.25 -24.68
N GLU A 59 -3.10 -2.73 -24.64
CA GLU A 59 -2.73 -4.15 -24.63
C GLU A 59 -3.22 -4.83 -23.32
N LEU A 60 -3.07 -4.15 -22.17
CA LEU A 60 -3.57 -4.63 -20.89
C LEU A 60 -5.09 -4.77 -20.92
N ALA A 61 -5.80 -3.76 -21.43
CA ALA A 61 -7.25 -3.82 -21.60
C ALA A 61 -7.67 -4.93 -22.59
N ALA A 62 -6.94 -5.11 -23.69
CA ALA A 62 -7.19 -6.18 -24.66
C ALA A 62 -6.95 -7.57 -24.04
N PHE A 63 -5.88 -7.74 -23.25
CA PHE A 63 -5.59 -8.96 -22.50
C PHE A 63 -6.75 -9.33 -21.58
N PHE A 64 -7.23 -8.41 -20.79
CA PHE A 64 -8.35 -8.65 -19.88
C PHE A 64 -9.64 -9.00 -20.64
N ARG A 65 -9.97 -8.26 -21.72
CA ARG A 65 -11.14 -8.57 -22.54
C ARG A 65 -11.04 -9.94 -23.20
N GLY A 66 -9.86 -10.31 -23.71
CA GLY A 66 -9.62 -11.62 -24.32
C GLY A 66 -9.84 -12.79 -23.36
N HIS A 67 -9.65 -12.57 -22.06
CA HIS A 67 -9.94 -13.56 -21.02
C HIS A 67 -11.33 -13.40 -20.41
N GLY A 68 -12.21 -12.56 -20.98
CA GLY A 68 -13.55 -12.33 -20.47
C GLY A 68 -13.61 -11.62 -19.13
N ILE A 69 -12.55 -10.88 -18.76
CA ILE A 69 -12.49 -10.07 -17.54
C ILE A 69 -13.28 -8.78 -17.78
N ARG A 70 -14.17 -8.46 -16.85
CA ARG A 70 -14.94 -7.20 -16.79
C ARG A 70 -14.71 -6.45 -15.50
N GLU A 71 -14.16 -7.11 -14.50
CA GLU A 71 -13.84 -6.53 -13.21
C GLU A 71 -12.38 -6.81 -12.86
N ALA A 72 -11.68 -5.80 -12.40
CA ALA A 72 -10.29 -5.91 -11.98
C ALA A 72 -10.08 -5.24 -10.63
N VAL A 73 -9.01 -5.64 -9.94
CA VAL A 73 -8.47 -4.96 -8.76
C VAL A 73 -7.03 -4.58 -9.05
N MET A 74 -6.55 -3.51 -8.43
CA MET A 74 -5.16 -3.06 -8.54
C MET A 74 -4.48 -3.25 -7.19
N PHE A 75 -3.28 -3.84 -7.22
CA PHE A 75 -2.48 -4.04 -6.01
C PHE A 75 -0.99 -3.95 -6.26
N GLY A 76 -0.29 -3.50 -5.24
CA GLY A 76 1.14 -3.35 -5.24
C GLY A 76 1.58 -1.91 -5.47
N LYS A 77 2.74 -1.58 -4.93
CA LYS A 77 3.31 -0.24 -5.06
C LYS A 77 3.71 0.00 -6.52
N ILE A 78 3.30 1.12 -7.08
CA ILE A 78 3.86 1.66 -8.32
C ILE A 78 4.91 2.68 -7.92
N GLU A 79 6.17 2.43 -8.27
CA GLU A 79 7.23 3.36 -7.94
C GLU A 79 7.00 4.71 -8.64
N HIS A 80 7.07 5.80 -7.89
CA HIS A 80 6.85 7.16 -8.39
C HIS A 80 7.75 7.51 -9.58
N ARG A 81 8.99 6.97 -9.65
CA ARG A 81 9.87 7.16 -10.81
C ARG A 81 9.28 6.63 -12.12
N LEU A 82 8.40 5.63 -12.07
CA LEU A 82 7.71 5.11 -13.25
C LEU A 82 6.58 6.07 -13.72
N ILE A 83 6.16 6.97 -12.82
CA ILE A 83 5.11 7.95 -13.07
C ILE A 83 5.69 9.26 -13.61
N PHE A 84 6.92 9.65 -13.19
CA PHE A 84 7.53 10.95 -13.50
C PHE A 84 8.64 10.91 -14.56
N GLY A 85 9.00 9.75 -15.10
CA GLY A 85 10.13 9.60 -15.99
C GLY A 85 9.77 9.48 -17.48
N GLU A 86 10.82 9.32 -18.30
CA GLU A 86 10.71 8.91 -19.71
C GLU A 86 9.98 7.54 -19.87
N ALA A 87 9.79 6.80 -18.75
CA ALA A 87 9.05 5.55 -18.68
C ALA A 87 7.58 5.67 -19.09
N LEU A 88 7.00 6.89 -19.08
CA LEU A 88 5.64 7.14 -19.61
C LEU A 88 5.55 6.92 -21.13
N GLY A 89 6.69 6.77 -21.83
CA GLY A 89 6.71 6.46 -23.25
C GLY A 89 5.93 7.45 -24.11
N ASN A 90 5.66 7.03 -25.36
CA ASN A 90 4.74 7.72 -26.27
C ASN A 90 3.45 6.88 -26.32
N GLY A 91 2.34 7.37 -25.83
CA GLY A 91 1.10 6.62 -25.87
C GLY A 91 -0.01 7.18 -25.00
N ALA A 92 -1.06 6.36 -24.79
CA ALA A 92 -2.26 6.74 -24.06
C ALA A 92 -1.99 7.29 -22.66
N ILE A 93 -1.03 6.72 -21.93
CA ILE A 93 -0.69 7.17 -20.56
C ILE A 93 -0.08 8.59 -20.55
N ARG A 94 0.73 8.95 -21.55
CA ARG A 94 1.30 10.31 -21.65
C ARG A 94 0.23 11.34 -21.97
N ALA A 95 -0.68 11.00 -22.88
CA ALA A 95 -1.84 11.84 -23.19
C ALA A 95 -2.74 12.01 -21.96
N LEU A 96 -2.96 10.90 -21.23
CA LEU A 96 -3.71 10.89 -19.98
C LEU A 96 -3.04 11.82 -18.95
N ALA A 97 -1.75 11.62 -18.67
CA ALA A 97 -1.01 12.43 -17.70
C ALA A 97 -0.98 13.93 -18.06
N ALA A 98 -0.84 14.28 -19.34
CA ALA A 98 -0.82 15.66 -19.80
C ALA A 98 -2.17 16.39 -19.63
N ALA A 99 -3.28 15.66 -19.54
CA ALA A 99 -4.62 16.19 -19.35
C ALA A 99 -4.99 16.38 -17.86
N LEU A 100 -4.15 15.91 -16.92
CA LEU A 100 -4.47 15.96 -15.50
C LEU A 100 -4.19 17.34 -14.88
N PRO A 101 -4.99 17.76 -13.89
CA PRO A 101 -4.80 19.02 -13.18
C PRO A 101 -3.54 19.04 -12.30
N ASP A 102 -3.09 17.87 -11.85
CA ASP A 102 -1.89 17.65 -11.06
C ASP A 102 -1.32 16.24 -11.33
N HIS A 103 -0.10 15.99 -10.86
CA HIS A 103 0.58 14.72 -11.03
C HIS A 103 0.67 13.93 -9.70
N SER A 104 -0.30 14.12 -8.80
CA SER A 104 -0.35 13.30 -7.59
C SER A 104 -0.61 11.83 -7.96
N PRO A 105 -0.07 10.87 -7.19
CA PRO A 105 -0.32 9.46 -7.43
C PRO A 105 -1.81 9.10 -7.45
N SER A 106 -2.60 9.74 -6.60
CA SER A 106 -4.04 9.53 -6.53
C SER A 106 -4.76 10.00 -7.80
N THR A 107 -4.39 11.14 -8.35
CA THR A 107 -4.98 11.68 -9.59
C THR A 107 -4.65 10.77 -10.78
N LEU A 108 -3.41 10.32 -10.91
CA LEU A 108 -2.98 9.40 -11.97
C LEU A 108 -3.69 8.05 -11.88
N LEU A 109 -3.82 7.48 -10.68
CA LEU A 109 -4.52 6.20 -10.50
C LEU A 109 -6.02 6.30 -10.80
N ARG A 110 -6.67 7.43 -10.46
CA ARG A 110 -8.08 7.67 -10.84
C ARG A 110 -8.25 7.74 -12.34
N ALA A 111 -7.36 8.45 -13.04
CA ALA A 111 -7.41 8.52 -14.49
C ALA A 111 -7.20 7.13 -15.14
N LEU A 112 -6.33 6.29 -14.59
CA LEU A 112 -6.17 4.91 -15.02
C LEU A 112 -7.46 4.10 -14.81
N ILE A 113 -8.13 4.27 -13.67
CA ILE A 113 -9.42 3.62 -13.38
C ILE A 113 -10.48 4.03 -14.41
N GLU A 114 -10.57 5.31 -14.73
CA GLU A 114 -11.51 5.84 -15.73
C GLU A 114 -11.21 5.31 -17.13
N TYR A 115 -9.92 5.29 -17.51
CA TYR A 115 -9.47 4.72 -18.78
C TYR A 115 -9.87 3.24 -18.92
N LEU A 116 -9.61 2.42 -17.91
CA LEU A 116 -9.99 1.00 -17.90
C LEU A 116 -11.51 0.85 -17.91
N GLY A 117 -12.23 1.71 -17.20
CA GLY A 117 -13.71 1.75 -17.23
C GLY A 117 -14.26 2.01 -18.63
N ALA A 118 -13.69 2.98 -19.35
CA ALA A 118 -14.03 3.27 -20.74
C ALA A 118 -13.71 2.08 -21.68
N ALA A 119 -12.66 1.31 -21.36
CA ALA A 119 -12.32 0.07 -22.09
C ALA A 119 -13.19 -1.14 -21.69
N GLY A 120 -14.21 -0.96 -20.82
CA GLY A 120 -15.14 -2.01 -20.38
C GLY A 120 -14.64 -2.85 -19.20
N ILE A 121 -13.63 -2.39 -18.46
CA ILE A 121 -13.06 -3.08 -17.30
C ILE A 121 -13.24 -2.21 -16.06
N ALA A 122 -14.20 -2.59 -15.20
CA ALA A 122 -14.49 -1.87 -13.97
C ALA A 122 -13.46 -2.21 -12.88
N VAL A 123 -12.66 -1.23 -12.45
CA VAL A 123 -11.79 -1.41 -11.29
C VAL A 123 -12.61 -1.36 -10.02
N ARG A 124 -12.53 -2.42 -9.22
CA ARG A 124 -13.34 -2.63 -8.01
C ARG A 124 -12.52 -2.43 -6.75
N ASP A 125 -13.26 -2.21 -5.66
CA ASP A 125 -12.73 -2.19 -4.30
C ASP A 125 -12.15 -3.58 -3.96
N PRO A 126 -10.86 -3.65 -3.58
CA PRO A 126 -10.21 -4.90 -3.23
C PRO A 126 -10.42 -5.32 -1.77
N SER A 127 -11.08 -4.53 -0.93
CA SER A 127 -11.14 -4.69 0.53
C SER A 127 -11.59 -6.08 0.97
N ARG A 128 -12.47 -6.74 0.21
CA ARG A 128 -12.91 -8.12 0.49
C ARG A 128 -11.75 -9.14 0.53
N PHE A 129 -10.69 -8.89 -0.23
CA PHE A 129 -9.50 -9.77 -0.25
C PHE A 129 -8.51 -9.40 0.85
N LEU A 130 -8.75 -8.30 1.56
CA LEU A 130 -7.89 -7.77 2.60
C LEU A 130 -8.42 -8.03 4.01
N GLU A 131 -9.66 -8.48 4.15
CA GLU A 131 -10.25 -8.78 5.46
C GLU A 131 -9.36 -9.65 6.36
N PRO A 132 -8.70 -10.73 5.85
CA PRO A 132 -7.81 -11.55 6.68
C PRO A 132 -6.58 -10.79 7.21
N TYR A 133 -6.24 -9.69 6.58
CA TYR A 133 -5.05 -8.89 6.88
C TYR A 133 -5.34 -7.64 7.71
N GLY A 134 -6.58 -7.38 8.10
CA GLY A 134 -6.93 -6.24 8.95
C GLY A 134 -6.07 -6.18 10.22
N CYS A 135 -5.51 -5.00 10.52
CA CYS A 135 -4.80 -4.80 11.78
C CYS A 135 -5.79 -4.94 12.94
N PRO A 136 -5.61 -5.86 13.89
CA PRO A 136 -6.48 -5.96 15.05
C PRO A 136 -6.27 -4.78 16.00
N GLU A 137 -7.29 -4.46 16.77
CA GLU A 137 -7.20 -3.47 17.84
C GLU A 137 -6.46 -4.02 19.07
N GLY A 138 -5.71 -3.16 19.74
CA GLY A 138 -5.00 -3.48 20.98
C GLY A 138 -3.50 -3.66 20.80
N VAL A 139 -2.85 -4.16 21.86
CA VAL A 139 -1.41 -4.37 21.90
C VAL A 139 -1.05 -5.70 21.26
N LEU A 140 -0.34 -5.69 20.14
CA LEU A 140 0.14 -6.87 19.42
C LEU A 140 1.54 -7.31 19.91
N VAL A 141 2.39 -6.32 20.23
CA VAL A 141 3.69 -6.49 20.90
C VAL A 141 3.80 -5.36 21.93
N PRO A 142 4.04 -5.68 23.22
CA PRO A 142 4.06 -4.67 24.27
C PRO A 142 5.26 -3.72 24.15
N ALA A 143 5.08 -2.46 24.56
CA ALA A 143 6.13 -1.48 24.65
C ALA A 143 6.99 -1.67 25.90
N ALA A 144 8.28 -1.38 25.84
CA ALA A 144 9.16 -1.30 26.99
C ALA A 144 8.78 -0.14 27.94
N ALA A 145 8.25 0.97 27.39
CA ALA A 145 7.76 2.13 28.13
C ALA A 145 6.34 2.49 27.64
N PRO A 146 5.27 1.77 28.08
CA PRO A 146 3.92 1.94 27.53
C PRO A 146 3.36 3.35 27.70
N GLU A 147 3.60 4.00 28.86
CA GLU A 147 3.12 5.36 29.14
C GLU A 147 3.78 6.41 28.22
N ALA A 148 5.07 6.25 27.91
CA ALA A 148 5.75 7.13 26.98
C ALA A 148 5.19 6.97 25.56
N VAL A 149 4.96 5.73 25.11
CA VAL A 149 4.36 5.45 23.79
C VAL A 149 2.95 5.98 23.70
N GLU A 150 2.13 5.85 24.78
CA GLU A 150 0.77 6.40 24.80
C GLU A 150 0.78 7.93 24.75
N THR A 151 1.70 8.58 25.46
CA THR A 151 1.87 10.03 25.43
C THR A 151 2.20 10.54 24.03
N GLU A 152 3.15 9.89 23.34
CA GLU A 152 3.51 10.20 21.95
C GLU A 152 2.34 9.93 21.00
N THR A 153 1.65 8.81 21.22
CA THR A 153 0.49 8.43 20.40
C THR A 153 -0.65 9.45 20.56
N ALA A 154 -0.98 9.85 21.78
CA ALA A 154 -2.03 10.84 22.03
C ALA A 154 -1.71 12.19 21.38
N PHE A 155 -0.44 12.60 21.37
CA PHE A 155 0.01 13.80 20.68
C PHE A 155 -0.11 13.67 19.15
N GLY A 156 0.41 12.59 18.59
CA GLY A 156 0.57 12.44 17.13
C GLY A 156 -0.68 11.94 16.42
N TRP A 157 -1.60 11.23 17.10
CA TRP A 157 -2.76 10.59 16.45
C TRP A 157 -3.67 11.56 15.70
N PRO A 158 -4.10 12.69 16.27
CA PRO A 158 -4.89 13.67 15.52
C PRO A 158 -4.11 14.28 14.35
N LEU A 159 -2.79 14.41 14.48
CA LEU A 159 -1.94 14.98 13.42
C LEU A 159 -1.82 14.02 12.24
N VAL A 160 -1.57 12.73 12.47
CA VAL A 160 -1.46 11.75 11.37
C VAL A 160 -2.79 11.61 10.62
N ARG A 161 -3.92 11.70 11.30
CA ARG A 161 -5.24 11.67 10.64
C ARG A 161 -5.45 12.89 9.76
N THR A 162 -5.11 14.08 10.27
CA THR A 162 -5.17 15.32 9.49
C THR A 162 -4.25 15.25 8.27
N LEU A 163 -3.02 14.76 8.44
CA LEU A 163 -2.05 14.56 7.37
C LEU A 163 -2.59 13.63 6.28
N ALA A 164 -3.19 12.52 6.69
CA ALA A 164 -3.81 11.57 5.77
C ALA A 164 -4.96 12.22 4.99
N ASP A 165 -5.84 12.95 5.65
CA ASP A 165 -6.98 13.62 5.02
C ASP A 165 -6.58 14.75 4.06
N LEU A 166 -5.41 15.36 4.25
CA LEU A 166 -4.81 16.34 3.32
C LEU A 166 -4.16 15.71 2.09
N ASP A 167 -4.15 14.39 1.98
CA ASP A 167 -3.49 13.66 0.88
C ASP A 167 -1.98 13.92 0.75
N ILE A 168 -1.30 14.24 1.86
CA ILE A 168 0.15 14.47 1.89
C ILE A 168 0.89 13.15 2.06
N GLY A 169 0.45 12.34 3.04
CA GLY A 169 1.00 11.04 3.39
C GLY A 169 0.17 10.40 4.50
N GLN A 170 0.49 9.18 4.87
CA GLN A 170 -0.29 8.39 5.82
C GLN A 170 0.53 7.95 7.05
N THR A 171 1.78 8.42 7.14
CA THR A 171 2.71 8.11 8.24
C THR A 171 3.27 9.40 8.84
N LEU A 172 3.24 9.45 10.15
CA LEU A 172 3.83 10.51 10.98
C LEU A 172 4.81 9.89 11.97
N VAL A 173 5.97 10.49 12.13
CA VAL A 173 6.94 10.08 13.15
C VAL A 173 7.07 11.17 14.18
N VAL A 174 6.94 10.80 15.45
CA VAL A 174 6.97 11.72 16.59
C VAL A 174 8.00 11.27 17.64
N LYS A 175 8.51 12.21 18.39
CA LYS A 175 9.33 12.00 19.59
C LYS A 175 9.28 13.23 20.49
N ASP A 176 9.21 13.02 21.81
CA ASP A 176 9.17 14.08 22.83
C ASP A 176 8.06 15.11 22.55
N ARG A 177 6.90 14.61 22.05
CA ARG A 177 5.74 15.43 21.63
C ARG A 177 6.10 16.46 20.58
N ALA A 178 7.00 16.10 19.67
CA ALA A 178 7.35 16.88 18.50
C ALA A 178 7.22 16.02 17.23
N VAL A 179 6.80 16.62 16.14
CA VAL A 179 6.81 15.97 14.83
C VAL A 179 8.25 15.94 14.32
N VAL A 180 8.78 14.75 14.10
CA VAL A 180 10.13 14.53 13.60
C VAL A 180 10.15 14.42 12.08
N ALA A 181 9.19 13.65 11.53
CA ALA A 181 9.07 13.45 10.10
C ALA A 181 7.62 13.21 9.68
N VAL A 182 7.32 13.67 8.48
CA VAL A 182 6.03 13.49 7.80
C VAL A 182 6.31 12.73 6.52
N GLU A 183 5.54 11.68 6.24
CA GLU A 183 5.62 10.95 4.99
C GLU A 183 5.14 11.83 3.84
N GLY A 184 5.92 11.90 2.78
CA GLY A 184 5.55 12.43 1.50
C GLY A 184 5.66 11.33 0.44
N MET A 185 6.24 11.67 -0.71
CA MET A 185 6.39 10.74 -1.83
C MET A 185 7.47 9.68 -1.63
N GLU A 186 8.35 9.84 -0.62
CA GLU A 186 9.41 8.88 -0.28
C GLU A 186 8.87 7.56 0.27
N GLY A 187 7.68 7.58 0.88
CA GLY A 187 7.04 6.43 1.51
C GLY A 187 7.51 6.15 2.93
N THR A 188 6.79 5.24 3.61
CA THR A 188 6.92 4.97 5.05
C THR A 188 8.34 4.65 5.50
N ASP A 189 9.03 3.73 4.81
CA ASP A 189 10.32 3.21 5.27
C ASP A 189 11.41 4.30 5.22
N GLU A 190 11.45 5.12 4.18
CA GLU A 190 12.39 6.24 4.08
C GLU A 190 12.06 7.35 5.10
N THR A 191 10.77 7.60 5.36
CA THR A 191 10.34 8.52 6.41
C THR A 191 10.84 8.09 7.79
N VAL A 192 10.76 6.78 8.09
CA VAL A 192 11.29 6.22 9.35
C VAL A 192 12.81 6.36 9.44
N ARG A 193 13.54 6.02 8.36
CA ARG A 193 15.01 6.16 8.33
C ARG A 193 15.45 7.61 8.53
N ARG A 194 14.78 8.54 7.85
CA ARG A 194 15.03 9.99 8.00
C ARG A 194 14.75 10.48 9.41
N ALA A 195 13.64 10.04 10.01
CA ALA A 195 13.31 10.38 11.37
C ALA A 195 14.35 9.88 12.38
N ALA A 196 14.79 8.62 12.24
CA ALA A 196 15.82 8.04 13.10
C ALA A 196 17.17 8.76 12.96
N ALA A 197 17.53 9.17 11.75
CA ALA A 197 18.74 9.96 11.52
C ALA A 197 18.68 11.35 12.18
N LEU A 198 17.51 11.97 12.25
CA LEU A 198 17.31 13.29 12.87
C LEU A 198 17.22 13.24 14.39
N ALA A 199 16.41 12.31 14.93
CA ALA A 199 16.04 12.29 16.35
C ALA A 199 16.69 11.15 17.15
N GLY A 200 17.42 10.25 16.49
CA GLY A 200 17.99 9.07 17.13
C GLY A 200 16.94 8.00 17.48
N PRO A 201 17.31 7.00 18.29
CA PRO A 201 16.43 5.91 18.71
C PRO A 201 15.21 6.38 19.50
N GLY A 202 14.16 5.55 19.55
CA GLY A 202 13.01 5.76 20.41
C GLY A 202 11.89 6.58 19.79
N VAL A 203 11.90 6.81 18.47
CA VAL A 203 10.78 7.45 17.75
C VAL A 203 9.52 6.58 17.80
N VAL A 204 8.35 7.19 17.79
CA VAL A 204 7.05 6.51 17.65
C VAL A 204 6.50 6.82 16.26
N VAL A 205 6.15 5.76 15.54
CA VAL A 205 5.63 5.84 14.17
C VAL A 205 4.13 5.60 14.20
N LEU A 206 3.36 6.51 13.61
CA LEU A 206 1.90 6.49 13.56
C LEU A 206 1.47 6.34 12.10
N LYS A 207 0.55 5.41 11.82
CA LYS A 207 0.03 5.21 10.48
C LYS A 207 -1.49 5.11 10.48
N ALA A 208 -2.13 5.98 9.71
CA ALA A 208 -3.58 6.07 9.61
C ALA A 208 -4.06 6.11 8.15
N ALA A 209 -5.27 5.64 7.91
CA ALA A 209 -5.95 5.79 6.63
C ALA A 209 -6.67 7.14 6.56
N ARG A 210 -6.94 7.63 5.36
CA ARG A 210 -7.80 8.80 5.13
C ARG A 210 -9.21 8.53 5.61
N THR A 211 -9.89 9.53 6.12
CA THR A 211 -11.31 9.41 6.53
C THR A 211 -12.18 8.96 5.35
N ARG A 212 -11.94 9.52 4.16
CA ARG A 212 -12.61 9.16 2.90
C ARG A 212 -11.62 8.46 1.96
N GLN A 213 -11.16 7.27 2.38
CA GLN A 213 -10.27 6.45 1.58
C GLN A 213 -11.02 5.87 0.38
N ASP A 214 -10.48 6.09 -0.84
CA ASP A 214 -10.85 5.27 -1.99
C ASP A 214 -9.94 4.04 -2.03
N PRO A 215 -10.45 2.85 -1.69
CA PRO A 215 -9.61 1.67 -1.58
C PRO A 215 -9.04 1.17 -2.91
N ARG A 216 -9.52 1.71 -4.02
CA ARG A 216 -9.05 1.36 -5.37
C ARG A 216 -7.76 2.08 -5.74
N VAL A 217 -7.50 3.23 -5.10
CA VAL A 217 -6.42 4.15 -5.51
C VAL A 217 -5.17 3.96 -4.66
N ASP A 218 -5.31 4.04 -3.36
CA ASP A 218 -4.19 3.99 -2.42
C ASP A 218 -4.68 3.44 -1.08
N LEU A 219 -4.17 2.28 -0.69
CA LEU A 219 -4.44 1.71 0.61
C LEU A 219 -3.18 1.80 1.47
N PRO A 220 -3.26 2.48 2.64
CA PRO A 220 -2.17 2.39 3.59
C PRO A 220 -2.00 0.95 4.02
N MET A 221 -0.76 0.51 4.16
CA MET A 221 -0.48 -0.83 4.63
C MET A 221 0.82 -0.87 5.43
N VAL A 222 0.97 -1.88 6.24
CA VAL A 222 2.20 -2.23 6.93
C VAL A 222 2.50 -3.72 6.74
N GLY A 223 3.77 -4.07 6.86
CA GLY A 223 4.21 -5.46 6.73
C GLY A 223 5.54 -5.71 7.43
N LEU A 224 6.08 -6.90 7.24
CA LEU A 224 7.34 -7.32 7.83
C LEU A 224 8.49 -6.37 7.48
N GLU A 225 8.59 -5.88 6.25
CA GLU A 225 9.66 -4.97 5.83
C GLU A 225 9.61 -3.63 6.58
N THR A 226 8.42 -3.05 6.75
CA THR A 226 8.25 -1.84 7.58
C THR A 226 8.69 -2.10 9.01
N VAL A 227 8.35 -3.28 9.58
CA VAL A 227 8.78 -3.63 10.94
C VAL A 227 10.31 -3.81 11.02
N ARG A 228 10.94 -4.40 10.03
CA ARG A 228 12.42 -4.50 9.95
C ARG A 228 13.06 -3.12 9.93
N THR A 229 12.53 -2.20 9.13
CA THR A 229 13.00 -0.80 9.11
C THR A 229 12.87 -0.14 10.49
N LEU A 230 11.77 -0.39 11.20
CA LEU A 230 11.58 0.11 12.57
C LEU A 230 12.60 -0.45 13.57
N VAL A 231 12.91 -1.75 13.46
CA VAL A 231 13.94 -2.41 14.28
C VAL A 231 15.32 -1.83 14.01
N GLU A 232 15.69 -1.67 12.73
CA GLU A 232 16.94 -1.02 12.32
C GLU A 232 17.06 0.42 12.85
N ALA A 233 15.95 1.16 12.79
CA ALA A 233 15.81 2.52 13.31
C ALA A 233 15.78 2.59 14.85
N ARG A 234 15.70 1.46 15.55
CA ARG A 234 15.46 1.37 16.99
C ARG A 234 14.27 2.22 17.43
N ALA A 235 13.19 2.16 16.67
CA ALA A 235 11.94 2.82 17.02
C ALA A 235 11.35 2.24 18.31
N ALA A 236 10.63 3.05 19.09
CA ALA A 236 9.94 2.58 20.29
C ALA A 236 8.65 1.84 19.94
N ALA A 237 7.91 2.32 18.93
CA ALA A 237 6.63 1.73 18.56
C ALA A 237 6.21 2.03 17.13
N LEU A 238 5.35 1.15 16.59
CA LEU A 238 4.46 1.38 15.47
C LEU A 238 3.01 1.32 15.96
N VAL A 239 2.27 2.39 15.74
CA VAL A 239 0.83 2.48 16.02
C VAL A 239 0.08 2.58 14.70
N VAL A 240 -0.84 1.64 14.45
CA VAL A 240 -1.53 1.46 13.18
C VAL A 240 -3.04 1.59 13.37
N GLU A 241 -3.75 2.25 12.47
CA GLU A 241 -5.21 2.33 12.54
C GLU A 241 -5.84 0.96 12.35
N ALA A 242 -6.43 0.45 13.44
CA ALA A 242 -7.05 -0.86 13.49
C ALA A 242 -8.25 -0.96 12.54
N GLY A 243 -8.35 -2.10 11.82
CA GLY A 243 -9.41 -2.36 10.87
C GLY A 243 -9.34 -1.57 9.55
N ARG A 244 -8.50 -0.54 9.45
CA ARG A 244 -8.41 0.32 8.26
C ARG A 244 -7.08 0.26 7.53
N VAL A 245 -6.02 -0.13 8.23
CA VAL A 245 -4.68 -0.34 7.66
C VAL A 245 -4.38 -1.83 7.69
N PRO A 246 -4.31 -2.52 6.54
CA PRO A 246 -3.91 -3.93 6.47
C PRO A 246 -2.49 -4.15 7.01
N PHE A 247 -2.31 -5.28 7.71
CA PHE A 247 -1.04 -5.70 8.27
C PHE A 247 -0.66 -7.08 7.73
N PHE A 248 0.28 -7.10 6.79
CA PHE A 248 0.74 -8.32 6.12
C PHE A 248 1.87 -9.00 6.86
N GLN A 249 1.99 -10.34 6.69
CA GLN A 249 3.01 -11.15 7.35
C GLN A 249 3.05 -10.85 8.85
N ARG A 250 1.87 -10.76 9.47
CA ARG A 250 1.70 -10.22 10.82
C ARG A 250 2.45 -11.04 11.86
N GLU A 251 2.49 -12.37 11.73
CA GLU A 251 3.14 -13.23 12.74
C GLU A 251 4.67 -13.08 12.68
N GLU A 252 5.23 -13.04 11.48
CA GLU A 252 6.67 -12.80 11.29
C GLU A 252 7.04 -11.38 11.71
N ALA A 253 6.19 -10.40 11.41
CA ALA A 253 6.37 -9.01 11.83
C ALA A 253 6.33 -8.87 13.36
N ARG A 254 5.40 -9.56 14.05
CA ARG A 254 5.33 -9.61 15.52
C ARG A 254 6.59 -10.20 16.13
N ALA A 255 7.06 -11.32 15.56
CA ALA A 255 8.29 -11.95 16.02
C ALA A 255 9.51 -11.03 15.86
N ALA A 256 9.65 -10.36 14.70
CA ALA A 256 10.72 -9.41 14.43
C ALA A 256 10.66 -8.20 15.38
N ALA A 257 9.46 -7.64 15.59
CA ALA A 257 9.25 -6.51 16.49
C ALA A 257 9.60 -6.85 17.94
N ALA A 258 9.15 -8.02 18.44
CA ALA A 258 9.45 -8.48 19.79
C ALA A 258 10.96 -8.69 19.98
N ALA A 259 11.64 -9.30 19.01
CA ALA A 259 13.09 -9.49 19.06
C ALA A 259 13.86 -8.17 19.01
N GLY A 260 13.35 -7.17 18.27
CA GLY A 260 13.95 -5.86 18.12
C GLY A 260 13.53 -4.82 19.17
N GLY A 261 12.65 -5.17 20.11
CA GLY A 261 12.17 -4.27 21.15
C GLY A 261 11.22 -3.17 20.66
N VAL A 262 10.55 -3.37 19.51
CA VAL A 262 9.59 -2.43 18.92
C VAL A 262 8.18 -2.84 19.32
N ALA A 263 7.42 -1.93 19.91
CA ALA A 263 6.00 -2.19 20.19
C ALA A 263 5.16 -2.12 18.92
N LEU A 264 4.12 -2.97 18.84
CA LEU A 264 3.12 -2.93 17.78
C LEU A 264 1.73 -2.76 18.40
N ILE A 265 1.00 -1.74 17.98
CA ILE A 265 -0.28 -1.36 18.57
C ILE A 265 -1.28 -1.05 17.47
N GLY A 266 -2.45 -1.69 17.52
CA GLY A 266 -3.62 -1.31 16.72
C GLY A 266 -4.49 -0.33 17.50
N ARG A 267 -4.79 0.85 16.92
CA ARG A 267 -5.59 1.92 17.55
C ARG A 267 -6.74 2.31 16.63
N ARG A 268 -7.92 2.56 17.21
CA ARG A 268 -9.08 3.18 16.52
C ARG A 268 -9.11 4.68 16.66
#